data_33b778a19dfe37127b27e416654787c6
#
_entry.id   33b778a19dfe37127b27e416654787c6
#
_cell.length_a   1.000
_cell.length_b   1.000
_cell.length_c   1.000
_cell.angle_alpha   90.00
_cell.angle_beta   90.00
_cell.angle_gamma   90.00
#
_symmetry.space_group_name_H-M   'P 1'
#
loop_
_entity.id
_entity.type
_entity.pdbx_description
1 polymer ?
#
loop_
_entity_poly.entity_id
_entity_poly.type
_entity_poly.pdbx_seq_one_letter_code
_entity_poly.pdbx_strand_id
1 'polypeptide(L)'
;MMELRQLTEVEQERAQKAGSYRTLHEKRAYRYLPDYMRKRAKRNVAVAFKNSSWTYFPDMFFENEGICLEIDGNSHKNRIRIRKDARRDQIFESNDFVTIRIENRHIGYKYYFLQILKKKLMEIQDPREGVLAFISEIDKAIIEETTSWITIEEFEQY
;
A
#
# COMPACT_ATOMS: atom_id res chain seq x y z
N MET A 1 3.48 0.90 -21.64
CA MET A 1 2.12 0.46 -21.28
C MET A 1 2.24 -0.82 -20.47
N MET A 2 1.62 -0.84 -19.32
CA MET A 2 1.63 -2.00 -18.43
C MET A 2 0.81 -3.15 -19.01
N GLU A 3 1.41 -4.32 -19.11
CA GLU A 3 0.70 -5.52 -19.54
C GLU A 3 0.81 -6.61 -18.47
N LEU A 4 -0.30 -6.88 -17.80
CA LEU A 4 -0.44 -8.02 -16.94
C LEU A 4 -0.63 -9.29 -17.77
N ARG A 5 0.03 -10.37 -17.38
CA ARG A 5 -0.23 -11.67 -17.97
C ARG A 5 -1.34 -12.39 -17.19
N GLN A 6 -1.98 -13.32 -17.86
CA GLN A 6 -2.96 -14.18 -17.21
C GLN A 6 -2.31 -15.07 -16.14
N LEU A 7 -2.99 -15.22 -15.02
CA LEU A 7 -2.56 -16.09 -13.92
C LEU A 7 -2.92 -17.54 -14.22
N THR A 8 -2.05 -18.46 -13.83
CA THR A 8 -2.36 -19.88 -13.80
C THR A 8 -3.30 -20.20 -12.63
N GLU A 9 -3.98 -21.35 -12.68
CA GLU A 9 -4.82 -21.81 -11.57
C GLU A 9 -4.05 -21.90 -10.24
N VAL A 10 -2.81 -22.40 -10.29
CA VAL A 10 -1.94 -22.51 -9.12
C VAL A 10 -1.62 -21.13 -8.52
N GLU A 11 -1.36 -20.14 -9.37
CA GLU A 11 -1.10 -18.77 -8.93
C GLU A 11 -2.35 -18.14 -8.29
N GLN A 12 -3.53 -18.39 -8.84
CA GLN A 12 -4.80 -17.95 -8.27
C GLN A 12 -5.08 -18.58 -6.90
N GLU A 13 -4.85 -19.88 -6.75
CA GLU A 13 -4.97 -20.56 -5.46
C GLU A 13 -4.00 -20.02 -4.41
N ARG A 14 -2.75 -19.75 -4.80
CA ARG A 14 -1.76 -19.12 -3.92
C ARG A 14 -2.18 -17.74 -3.47
N ALA A 15 -2.76 -16.94 -4.34
CA ALA A 15 -3.29 -15.63 -4.00
C ALA A 15 -4.40 -15.70 -2.94
N GLN A 16 -5.31 -16.66 -3.08
CA GLN A 16 -6.38 -16.89 -2.11
C GLN A 16 -5.82 -17.32 -0.75
N LYS A 17 -4.85 -18.23 -0.72
CA LYS A 17 -4.18 -18.67 0.50
C LYS A 17 -3.40 -17.54 1.17
N ALA A 18 -2.67 -16.74 0.42
CA ALA A 18 -1.93 -15.60 0.94
C ALA A 18 -2.83 -14.61 1.68
N GLY A 19 -4.05 -14.42 1.20
CA GLY A 19 -5.02 -13.56 1.85
C GLY A 19 -5.53 -14.02 3.20
N SER A 20 -5.46 -15.32 3.49
CA SER A 20 -5.87 -15.86 4.79
C SER A 20 -4.85 -15.59 5.91
N TYR A 21 -3.61 -15.23 5.57
CA TYR A 21 -2.49 -15.00 6.50
C TYR A 21 -2.17 -13.52 6.69
N ARG A 22 -3.14 -12.64 6.54
CA ARG A 22 -2.90 -11.21 6.78
C ARG A 22 -2.49 -10.92 8.19
N THR A 23 -1.43 -10.13 8.35
CA THR A 23 -0.99 -9.67 9.65
C THR A 23 -1.97 -8.66 10.24
N LEU A 24 -1.89 -8.47 11.57
CA LEU A 24 -2.66 -7.43 12.25
C LEU A 24 -2.32 -6.03 11.70
N HIS A 25 -1.06 -5.79 11.34
CA HIS A 25 -0.61 -4.52 10.79
C HIS A 25 -1.20 -4.25 9.39
N GLU A 26 -1.26 -5.25 8.53
CA GLU A 26 -1.92 -5.13 7.22
C GLU A 26 -3.41 -4.81 7.36
N LYS A 27 -4.11 -5.50 8.26
CA LYS A 27 -5.53 -5.25 8.55
C LYS A 27 -5.75 -3.84 9.08
N ARG A 28 -4.87 -3.38 9.96
CA ARG A 28 -4.94 -2.04 10.55
C ARG A 28 -4.66 -0.96 9.51
N ALA A 29 -3.61 -1.13 8.71
CA ALA A 29 -3.28 -0.22 7.62
C ALA A 29 -4.45 -0.07 6.64
N TYR A 30 -5.07 -1.16 6.24
CA TYR A 30 -6.24 -1.11 5.37
C TYR A 30 -7.39 -0.30 5.97
N ARG A 31 -7.70 -0.50 7.26
CA ARG A 31 -8.75 0.26 7.95
C ARG A 31 -8.44 1.75 8.06
N TYR A 32 -7.17 2.11 8.12
CA TYR A 32 -6.75 3.51 8.22
C TYR A 32 -6.85 4.26 6.89
N LEU A 33 -6.87 3.56 5.77
CA LEU A 33 -7.02 4.18 4.47
C LEU A 33 -8.37 4.91 4.34
N PRO A 34 -8.42 6.06 3.67
CA PRO A 34 -9.69 6.67 3.28
C PRO A 34 -10.56 5.71 2.45
N ASP A 35 -11.87 5.82 2.56
CA ASP A 35 -12.83 4.99 1.82
C ASP A 35 -12.54 4.97 0.31
N TYR A 36 -12.19 6.11 -0.24
CA TYR A 36 -11.83 6.24 -1.64
C TYR A 36 -10.70 5.30 -2.05
N MET A 37 -9.67 5.18 -1.21
CA MET A 37 -8.55 4.27 -1.45
C MET A 37 -8.95 2.82 -1.18
N ARG A 38 -9.68 2.54 -0.09
CA ARG A 38 -10.13 1.17 0.22
C ARG A 38 -10.94 0.54 -0.91
N LYS A 39 -11.81 1.29 -1.53
CA LYS A 39 -12.63 0.83 -2.67
C LYS A 39 -11.80 0.46 -3.89
N ARG A 40 -10.62 1.02 -4.04
CA ARG A 40 -9.69 0.79 -5.14
C ARG A 40 -8.62 -0.25 -4.84
N ALA A 41 -8.38 -0.53 -3.57
CA ALA A 41 -7.37 -1.49 -3.15
C ALA A 41 -7.77 -2.91 -3.55
N LYS A 42 -6.94 -3.56 -4.32
CA LYS A 42 -7.04 -4.99 -4.57
C LYS A 42 -6.17 -5.71 -3.53
N ARG A 43 -6.79 -6.59 -2.77
CA ARG A 43 -6.14 -7.41 -1.76
C ARG A 43 -6.27 -8.88 -2.15
N ASN A 44 -5.36 -9.72 -1.68
CA ASN A 44 -5.35 -11.16 -2.01
C ASN A 44 -5.27 -11.43 -3.52
N VAL A 45 -4.50 -10.60 -4.20
CA VAL A 45 -4.29 -10.75 -5.63
C VAL A 45 -2.87 -11.21 -5.92
N ALA A 46 -2.72 -11.98 -6.96
CA ALA A 46 -1.43 -12.26 -7.56
C ALA A 46 -1.22 -11.30 -8.73
N VAL A 47 -0.05 -10.68 -8.78
CA VAL A 47 0.34 -9.76 -9.85
C VAL A 47 1.45 -10.40 -10.66
N ALA A 48 1.25 -10.51 -11.95
CA ALA A 48 2.21 -11.07 -12.87
C ALA A 48 2.29 -10.21 -14.14
N PHE A 49 3.50 -9.84 -14.52
CA PHE A 49 3.76 -9.02 -15.71
C PHE A 49 4.23 -9.87 -16.88
N LYS A 50 3.94 -9.45 -18.11
CA LYS A 50 4.37 -10.17 -19.31
C LYS A 50 5.90 -10.22 -19.48
N ASN A 51 6.62 -9.24 -18.97
CA ASN A 51 8.08 -9.18 -19.02
C ASN A 51 8.78 -9.92 -17.87
N SER A 52 8.06 -10.71 -17.09
CA SER A 52 8.60 -11.48 -15.98
C SER A 52 7.91 -12.82 -15.84
N SER A 53 8.67 -13.85 -15.48
CA SER A 53 8.13 -15.17 -15.11
C SER A 53 7.67 -15.24 -13.66
N TRP A 54 7.92 -14.20 -12.87
CA TRP A 54 7.62 -14.17 -11.46
C TRP A 54 6.20 -13.70 -11.19
N THR A 55 5.64 -14.22 -10.10
CA THR A 55 4.35 -13.81 -9.57
C THR A 55 4.56 -13.15 -8.22
N TYR A 56 3.91 -12.01 -8.02
CA TYR A 56 4.02 -11.22 -6.81
C TYR A 56 2.69 -11.17 -6.08
N PHE A 57 2.73 -11.06 -4.75
CA PHE A 57 1.56 -11.04 -3.88
C PHE A 57 1.61 -9.78 -3.01
N PRO A 58 1.26 -8.61 -3.57
CA PRO A 58 1.27 -7.36 -2.81
C PRO A 58 0.21 -7.35 -1.72
N ASP A 59 0.49 -6.64 -0.62
CA ASP A 59 -0.47 -6.47 0.45
C ASP A 59 -1.69 -5.68 -0.02
N MET A 60 -1.47 -4.60 -0.76
CA MET A 60 -2.50 -3.81 -1.42
C MET A 60 -2.01 -3.36 -2.79
N PHE A 61 -2.83 -3.55 -3.79
CA PHE A 61 -2.51 -3.25 -5.17
C PHE A 61 -3.53 -2.29 -5.77
N PHE A 62 -3.05 -1.14 -6.22
CA PHE A 62 -3.85 -0.10 -6.86
C PHE A 62 -3.47 -0.04 -8.33
N GLU A 63 -4.14 -0.86 -9.12
CA GLU A 63 -3.80 -1.08 -10.53
C GLU A 63 -3.90 0.20 -11.37
N ASN A 64 -4.99 0.94 -11.23
CA ASN A 64 -5.24 2.13 -12.03
C ASN A 64 -4.30 3.29 -11.67
N GLU A 65 -3.92 3.39 -10.40
CA GLU A 65 -3.06 4.44 -9.89
C GLU A 65 -1.56 4.09 -10.03
N GLY A 66 -1.26 2.84 -10.34
CA GLY A 66 0.12 2.37 -10.47
C GLY A 66 0.87 2.28 -9.15
N ILE A 67 0.19 1.92 -8.06
CA ILE A 67 0.76 1.82 -6.71
C ILE A 67 0.68 0.39 -6.19
N CYS A 68 1.80 -0.09 -5.66
CA CYS A 68 1.90 -1.29 -4.86
C CYS A 68 2.25 -0.88 -3.43
N LEU A 69 1.36 -1.12 -2.47
CA LEU A 69 1.57 -0.77 -1.06
C LEU A 69 1.90 -2.03 -0.27
N GLU A 70 3.04 -2.00 0.40
CA GLU A 70 3.57 -3.07 1.22
C GLU A 70 3.70 -2.62 2.68
N ILE A 71 3.30 -3.49 3.58
CA ILE A 71 3.44 -3.29 5.02
C ILE A 71 4.58 -4.18 5.52
N ASP A 72 5.69 -3.56 5.84
CA ASP A 72 6.90 -4.28 6.21
C ASP A 72 7.01 -4.52 7.71
N GLY A 73 7.18 -5.79 8.08
CA GLY A 73 7.55 -6.18 9.43
C GLY A 73 9.00 -5.84 9.77
N ASN A 74 9.32 -5.81 11.07
CA ASN A 74 10.68 -5.62 11.59
C ASN A 74 11.58 -6.84 11.42
N SER A 75 11.34 -7.68 10.42
CA SER A 75 12.21 -8.81 10.17
C SER A 75 13.58 -8.32 9.69
N HIS A 76 14.64 -8.83 10.30
CA HIS A 76 16.00 -8.58 9.87
C HIS A 76 16.15 -8.87 8.38
N LYS A 77 16.30 -7.82 7.58
CA LYS A 77 16.52 -7.94 6.14
C LYS A 77 17.93 -8.49 5.92
N ASN A 78 18.06 -9.76 5.57
CA ASN A 78 19.33 -10.29 5.13
C ASN A 78 19.63 -9.86 3.68
N ARG A 79 20.87 -10.03 3.22
CA ARG A 79 21.31 -9.63 1.87
C ARG A 79 20.48 -10.25 0.75
N ILE A 80 20.01 -11.48 0.92
CA ILE A 80 19.22 -12.21 -0.07
C ILE A 80 17.85 -11.54 -0.21
N ARG A 81 17.22 -11.18 0.91
CA ARG A 81 15.92 -10.52 0.92
C ARG A 81 16.00 -9.12 0.34
N ILE A 82 17.03 -8.35 0.67
CA ILE A 82 17.26 -7.01 0.09
C ILE A 82 17.40 -7.08 -1.43
N ARG A 83 18.15 -8.08 -1.95
CA ARG A 83 18.30 -8.29 -3.40
C ARG A 83 16.99 -8.67 -4.08
N LYS A 84 16.20 -9.52 -3.46
CA LYS A 84 14.87 -9.92 -3.98
C LYS A 84 13.92 -8.72 -4.02
N ASP A 85 13.90 -7.93 -2.97
CA ASP A 85 13.09 -6.71 -2.91
C ASP A 85 13.50 -5.69 -3.98
N ALA A 86 14.80 -5.46 -4.14
CA ALA A 86 15.32 -4.56 -5.17
C ALA A 86 14.96 -5.03 -6.60
N ARG A 87 15.07 -6.32 -6.88
CA ARG A 87 14.69 -6.90 -8.16
C ARG A 87 13.20 -6.79 -8.43
N ARG A 88 12.39 -7.04 -7.42
CA ARG A 88 10.94 -6.87 -7.47
C ARG A 88 10.57 -5.42 -7.80
N ASP A 89 11.18 -4.47 -7.12
CA ASP A 89 10.93 -3.04 -7.34
C ASP A 89 11.28 -2.62 -8.76
N GLN A 90 12.38 -3.11 -9.32
CA GLN A 90 12.76 -2.86 -10.71
C GLN A 90 11.72 -3.38 -11.70
N ILE A 91 11.16 -4.56 -11.46
CA ILE A 91 10.13 -5.13 -12.34
C ILE A 91 8.84 -4.31 -12.26
N PHE A 92 8.42 -3.91 -11.06
CA PHE A 92 7.27 -3.03 -10.90
C PHE A 92 7.49 -1.67 -11.56
N GLU A 93 8.64 -1.06 -11.36
CA GLU A 93 9.00 0.23 -11.97
C GLU A 93 9.04 0.14 -13.50
N SER A 94 9.59 -0.93 -14.08
CA SER A 94 9.59 -1.16 -15.52
C SER A 94 8.19 -1.33 -16.12
N ASN A 95 7.18 -1.56 -15.30
CA ASN A 95 5.77 -1.65 -15.68
C ASN A 95 4.95 -0.44 -15.19
N ASP A 96 5.60 0.67 -14.90
CA ASP A 96 4.99 1.92 -14.45
C ASP A 96 4.27 1.82 -13.09
N PHE A 97 4.73 0.94 -12.22
CA PHE A 97 4.28 0.85 -10.83
C PHE A 97 5.34 1.37 -9.87
N VAL A 98 4.88 2.06 -8.84
CA VAL A 98 5.70 2.46 -7.72
C VAL A 98 5.37 1.60 -6.51
N THR A 99 6.40 1.03 -5.88
CA THR A 99 6.25 0.31 -4.61
C THR A 99 6.43 1.26 -3.46
N ILE A 100 5.44 1.33 -2.59
CA ILE A 100 5.48 2.09 -1.33
C ILE A 100 5.54 1.10 -0.19
N ARG A 101 6.56 1.22 0.67
CA ARG A 101 6.70 0.42 1.88
C ARG A 101 6.53 1.26 3.11
N ILE A 102 5.67 0.79 4.01
CA ILE A 102 5.44 1.41 5.32
C ILE A 102 5.78 0.38 6.39
N GLU A 103 6.68 0.75 7.28
CA GLU A 103 7.11 -0.11 8.38
C GLU A 103 6.02 -0.27 9.44
N ASN A 104 5.94 -1.44 10.05
CA ASN A 104 4.96 -1.74 11.11
C ASN A 104 4.94 -0.72 12.24
N ARG A 105 6.09 -0.15 12.60
CA ARG A 105 6.19 0.89 13.64
C ARG A 105 5.36 2.15 13.33
N HIS A 106 5.05 2.39 12.05
CA HIS A 106 4.28 3.56 11.62
C HIS A 106 2.77 3.31 11.52
N ILE A 107 2.31 2.13 11.93
CA ILE A 107 0.90 1.72 11.83
C ILE A 107 0.20 1.70 13.20
N GLY A 108 0.88 2.19 14.24
CA GLY A 108 0.30 2.27 15.58
C GLY A 108 -0.88 3.23 15.67
N TYR A 109 -0.79 4.37 14.99
CA TYR A 109 -1.79 5.43 15.00
C TYR A 109 -2.15 5.85 13.59
N LYS A 110 -3.43 6.00 13.32
CA LYS A 110 -3.98 6.40 12.02
C LYS A 110 -3.36 7.70 11.49
N TYR A 111 -3.23 8.72 12.35
CA TYR A 111 -2.65 10.00 11.99
C TYR A 111 -1.22 9.86 11.42
N TYR A 112 -0.35 9.15 12.12
CA TYR A 112 1.03 8.95 11.68
C TYR A 112 1.11 8.12 10.41
N PHE A 113 0.32 7.08 10.31
CA PHE A 113 0.24 6.26 9.10
C PHE A 113 -0.14 7.11 7.87
N LEU A 114 -1.18 7.92 7.99
CA LEU A 114 -1.63 8.79 6.90
C LEU A 114 -0.60 9.84 6.52
N GLN A 115 0.11 10.42 7.49
CA GLN A 115 1.17 11.39 7.23
C GLN A 115 2.34 10.76 6.46
N ILE A 116 2.77 9.56 6.84
CA ILE A 116 3.85 8.86 6.17
C ILE A 116 3.45 8.42 4.76
N LEU A 117 2.24 7.89 4.61
CA LEU A 117 1.71 7.52 3.30
C LEU A 117 1.65 8.72 2.37
N LYS A 118 1.13 9.84 2.84
CA LYS A 118 1.08 11.10 2.08
C LYS A 118 2.47 11.54 1.63
N LYS A 119 3.44 11.55 2.55
CA LYS A 119 4.82 11.92 2.25
C LYS A 119 5.41 11.07 1.13
N LYS A 120 5.24 9.76 1.21
CA LYS A 120 5.76 8.82 0.19
C LYS A 120 5.06 9.00 -1.16
N LEU A 121 3.76 9.23 -1.18
CA LEU A 121 3.03 9.54 -2.41
C LEU A 121 3.50 10.85 -3.06
N MET A 122 3.81 11.87 -2.26
CA MET A 122 4.31 13.16 -2.74
C MET A 122 5.74 13.08 -3.30
N GLU A 123 6.52 12.08 -2.94
CA GLU A 123 7.87 11.84 -3.46
C GLU A 123 7.86 11.22 -4.86
N ILE A 124 6.72 10.75 -5.35
CA ILE A 124 6.60 10.13 -6.68
C ILE A 124 6.79 11.22 -7.74
N GLN A 125 7.72 10.96 -8.66
CA GLN A 125 7.94 11.82 -9.82
C GLN A 125 6.87 11.53 -10.89
N ASP A 126 6.39 12.58 -11.55
CA ASP A 126 5.34 12.50 -12.57
C ASP A 126 4.14 11.64 -12.15
N PRO A 127 3.50 11.96 -11.01
CA PRO A 127 2.42 11.15 -10.48
C PRO A 127 1.22 11.13 -11.42
N ARG A 128 0.60 9.96 -11.53
CA ARG A 128 -0.68 9.83 -12.24
C ARG A 128 -1.76 10.64 -11.51
N GLU A 129 -2.79 11.04 -12.24
CA GLU A 129 -3.93 11.76 -11.67
C GLU A 129 -4.55 11.04 -10.47
N GLY A 130 -4.65 9.71 -10.52
CA GLY A 130 -5.14 8.91 -9.41
C GLY A 130 -4.31 9.01 -8.12
N VAL A 131 -2.98 9.21 -8.24
CA VAL A 131 -2.10 9.44 -7.08
C VAL A 131 -2.41 10.79 -6.43
N LEU A 132 -2.64 11.82 -7.23
CA LEU A 132 -3.05 13.14 -6.73
C LEU A 132 -4.40 13.09 -6.02
N ALA A 133 -5.33 12.30 -6.53
CA ALA A 133 -6.61 12.04 -5.87
C ALA A 133 -6.42 11.35 -4.51
N PHE A 134 -5.50 10.39 -4.39
CA PHE A 134 -5.14 9.76 -3.11
C PHE A 134 -4.62 10.76 -2.10
N ILE A 135 -3.70 11.63 -2.51
CA ILE A 135 -3.15 12.67 -1.65
C ILE A 135 -4.26 13.59 -1.14
N SER A 136 -5.17 14.00 -2.00
CA SER A 136 -6.32 14.83 -1.62
C SER A 136 -7.24 14.13 -0.61
N GLU A 137 -7.55 12.85 -0.81
CA GLU A 137 -8.39 12.08 0.11
C GLU A 137 -7.69 11.84 1.46
N ILE A 138 -6.37 11.63 1.45
CA ILE A 138 -5.57 11.51 2.67
C ILE A 138 -5.58 12.83 3.44
N ASP A 139 -5.44 13.97 2.78
CA ASP A 139 -5.52 15.29 3.42
C ASP A 139 -6.85 15.50 4.14
N LYS A 140 -7.96 15.13 3.51
CA LYS A 140 -9.30 15.18 4.14
C LYS A 140 -9.36 14.30 5.39
N ALA A 141 -8.84 13.08 5.30
CA ALA A 141 -8.82 12.15 6.43
C ALA A 141 -7.95 12.66 7.59
N ILE A 142 -6.81 13.30 7.32
CA ILE A 142 -5.94 13.92 8.31
C ILE A 142 -6.67 15.07 9.02
N ILE A 143 -7.38 15.91 8.28
CA ILE A 143 -8.18 16.99 8.86
C ILE A 143 -9.28 16.46 9.78
N GLU A 144 -9.98 15.40 9.39
CA GLU A 144 -10.99 14.73 10.22
C GLU A 144 -10.41 14.21 11.53
N GLU A 145 -9.24 13.56 11.49
CA GLU A 145 -8.54 13.06 12.69
C GLU A 145 -8.18 14.21 13.63
N THR A 146 -7.58 15.29 13.13
CA THR A 146 -7.16 16.43 13.96
C THR A 146 -8.35 17.19 14.51
N THR A 147 -9.44 17.30 13.79
CA THR A 147 -10.67 17.94 14.26
C THR A 147 -11.31 17.16 15.40
N SER A 148 -11.31 15.83 15.35
CA SER A 148 -11.82 14.97 16.42
C SER A 148 -11.02 15.13 17.72
N TRP A 149 -9.72 15.34 17.66
CA TRP A 149 -8.87 15.60 18.82
C TRP A 149 -9.20 16.95 19.49
N ILE A 150 -9.35 18.01 18.72
CA ILE A 150 -9.74 19.33 19.23
C ILE A 150 -11.07 19.25 19.99
N THR A 151 -12.03 18.53 19.44
CA THR A 151 -13.35 18.36 20.09
C THR A 151 -13.24 17.63 21.44
N ILE A 152 -12.33 16.66 21.56
CA ILE A 152 -12.09 15.95 22.85
C ILE A 152 -11.43 16.88 23.84
N GLU A 153 -10.43 17.66 23.44
CA GLU A 153 -9.76 18.65 24.32
C GLU A 153 -10.72 19.74 24.79
N GLU A 154 -11.63 20.21 23.94
CA GLU A 154 -12.68 21.14 24.35
C GLU A 154 -13.65 20.55 25.38
N PHE A 155 -13.95 19.26 25.27
CA PHE A 155 -14.82 18.54 26.21
C PHE A 155 -14.19 18.35 27.59
N GLU A 156 -12.87 18.17 27.67
CA GLU A 156 -12.13 18.00 28.93
C GLU A 156 -11.93 19.31 29.68
N GLN A 157 -12.17 20.46 29.06
CA GLN A 157 -12.10 21.78 29.70
C GLN A 157 -13.40 22.22 30.38
N TYR A 158 -14.48 21.47 30.26
CA TYR A 158 -15.78 21.71 30.86
C TYR A 158 -16.16 20.58 31.86
#